data_efd0c6daabe62d4b721612fff2d6e883
#
_entry.id   efd0c6daabe62d4b721612fff2d6e883
#
_cell.length_a   1.000
_cell.length_b   1.000
_cell.length_c   1.000
_cell.angle_alpha   90.00
_cell.angle_beta   90.00
_cell.angle_gamma   90.00
#
_symmetry.space_group_name_H-M   'P 1'
#
loop_
_entity.id
_entity.type
_entity.pdbx_description
1 polymer ?
#
loop_
_entity_poly.entity_id
_entity_poly.type
_entity_poly.pdbx_seq_one_letter_code
_entity_poly.pdbx_strand_id
1 'polypeptide(L)'
;CQSFTGWKQMGRYVKKGEKGISILAPAPYKIEREQTKLDEKGRPVFDADGEPVKEKVEVTIRAFKVVKTFDLSQTDGKELPTIGPSELVGNIEGYPKLLQALQEISPVPVSFELIDGDAKGFYHLEDKKIVVQDGMSEVQTIKTLLHEMAHQKLHDKDNVPEAKDISRNGKEVEAESVAYVVCQHYGIN
;
A
#
# COMPACT_ATOMS: atom_id res chain seq x y z
N CYS A 1 -9.31 0.05 10.24
CA CYS A 1 -9.74 -0.22 11.63
C CYS A 1 -8.61 0.01 12.63
N GLN A 2 -8.91 0.55 13.83
CA GLN A 2 -7.93 0.82 14.89
C GLN A 2 -8.53 0.50 16.27
N SER A 3 -7.66 0.32 17.28
CA SER A 3 -8.10 0.21 18.67
C SER A 3 -8.67 1.55 19.17
N PHE A 4 -9.39 1.51 20.27
CA PHE A 4 -9.92 2.74 20.92
C PHE A 4 -8.80 3.77 21.19
N THR A 5 -7.68 3.31 21.73
CA THR A 5 -6.51 4.16 22.00
C THR A 5 -5.86 4.67 20.71
N GLY A 6 -5.78 3.82 19.67
CA GLY A 6 -5.25 4.22 18.36
C GLY A 6 -6.06 5.34 17.71
N TRP A 7 -7.40 5.27 17.77
CA TRP A 7 -8.25 6.35 17.30
C TRP A 7 -8.05 7.65 18.07
N LYS A 8 -7.94 7.55 19.41
CA LYS A 8 -7.68 8.71 20.26
C LYS A 8 -6.36 9.41 19.92
N GLN A 9 -5.30 8.66 19.62
CA GLN A 9 -4.01 9.21 19.19
C GLN A 9 -4.10 9.96 17.86
N MET A 10 -5.02 9.54 16.98
CA MET A 10 -5.30 10.22 15.70
C MET A 10 -6.29 11.39 15.82
N GLY A 11 -6.69 11.76 17.04
CA GLY A 11 -7.65 12.83 17.28
C GLY A 11 -9.09 12.45 16.95
N ARG A 12 -9.40 11.15 16.94
CA ARG A 12 -10.75 10.62 16.71
C ARG A 12 -11.26 9.87 17.92
N TYR A 13 -12.56 9.82 18.07
CA TYR A 13 -13.24 9.17 19.21
C TYR A 13 -14.29 8.20 18.70
N VAL A 14 -14.34 7.01 19.29
CA VAL A 14 -15.38 6.04 19.00
C VAL A 14 -16.73 6.57 19.49
N LYS A 15 -17.73 6.52 18.64
CA LYS A 15 -19.10 6.96 18.94
C LYS A 15 -19.68 6.15 20.09
N LYS A 16 -20.48 6.80 20.93
CA LYS A 16 -21.14 6.14 22.07
C LYS A 16 -22.11 5.06 21.58
N GLY A 17 -21.96 3.86 22.13
CA GLY A 17 -22.83 2.71 21.80
C GLY A 17 -22.27 1.80 20.70
N GLU A 18 -21.19 2.17 20.03
CA GLU A 18 -20.57 1.34 18.99
C GLU A 18 -19.97 0.05 19.55
N LYS A 19 -20.14 -1.04 18.81
CA LYS A 19 -19.60 -2.36 19.16
C LYS A 19 -18.36 -2.65 18.34
N GLY A 20 -17.20 -2.74 19.00
CA GLY A 20 -15.93 -3.06 18.36
C GLY A 20 -15.88 -4.49 17.82
N ILE A 21 -15.21 -4.65 16.70
CA ILE A 21 -14.89 -5.94 16.08
C ILE A 21 -13.84 -6.63 16.94
N SER A 22 -14.06 -7.90 17.29
CA SER A 22 -13.09 -8.70 18.04
C SER A 22 -12.04 -9.26 17.10
N ILE A 23 -10.78 -9.01 17.38
CA ILE A 23 -9.66 -9.61 16.67
C ILE A 23 -8.68 -10.26 17.65
N LEU A 24 -7.93 -11.25 17.18
CA LEU A 24 -6.79 -11.81 17.91
C LEU A 24 -5.56 -10.95 17.62
N ALA A 25 -4.99 -10.33 18.65
CA ALA A 25 -3.78 -9.55 18.54
C ALA A 25 -2.62 -10.23 19.27
N PRO A 26 -1.39 -10.17 18.75
CA PRO A 26 -0.20 -10.66 19.45
C PRO A 26 -0.07 -9.95 20.81
N ALA A 27 0.16 -10.73 21.85
CA ALA A 27 0.39 -10.24 23.22
C ALA A 27 1.50 -11.05 23.88
N PRO A 28 2.73 -10.99 23.36
CA PRO A 28 3.83 -11.71 23.95
C PRO A 28 4.07 -11.23 25.38
N TYR A 29 4.41 -12.15 26.26
CA TYR A 29 4.78 -11.84 27.62
C TYR A 29 6.07 -12.57 28.00
N LYS A 30 6.80 -12.02 28.95
CA LYS A 30 8.06 -12.54 29.43
C LYS A 30 7.84 -13.32 30.71
N ILE A 31 8.47 -14.48 30.82
CA ILE A 31 8.55 -15.27 32.04
C ILE A 31 10.00 -15.58 32.36
N GLU A 32 10.33 -15.64 33.64
CA GLU A 32 11.58 -16.22 34.08
C GLU A 32 11.44 -17.74 34.10
N ARG A 33 12.35 -18.43 33.46
CA ARG A 33 12.44 -19.89 33.49
C ARG A 33 13.80 -20.30 33.99
N GLU A 34 13.83 -21.23 34.93
CA GLU A 34 15.05 -21.87 35.33
C GLU A 34 15.48 -22.87 34.26
N GLN A 35 16.71 -22.76 33.83
CA GLN A 35 17.32 -23.75 32.94
C GLN A 35 18.75 -24.08 33.46
N THR A 36 19.25 -25.25 33.09
CA THR A 36 20.61 -25.65 33.39
C THR A 36 21.58 -24.72 32.66
N LYS A 37 22.49 -24.13 33.38
CA LYS A 37 23.55 -23.30 32.82
C LYS A 37 24.46 -24.14 31.92
N LEU A 38 24.72 -23.67 30.71
CA LEU A 38 25.61 -24.31 29.75
C LEU A 38 26.93 -23.54 29.62
N ASP A 39 28.02 -24.27 29.40
CA ASP A 39 29.35 -23.69 29.08
C ASP A 39 29.35 -23.17 27.60
N GLU A 40 30.47 -22.53 27.21
CA GLU A 40 30.65 -22.03 25.82
C GLU A 40 30.58 -23.14 24.75
N LYS A 41 30.66 -24.40 25.14
CA LYS A 41 30.59 -25.58 24.26
C LYS A 41 29.22 -26.27 24.34
N GLY A 42 28.24 -25.66 25.03
CA GLY A 42 26.89 -26.19 25.16
C GLY A 42 26.75 -27.36 26.14
N ARG A 43 27.70 -27.56 27.08
CA ARG A 43 27.64 -28.65 28.05
C ARG A 43 27.17 -28.11 29.42
N PRO A 44 26.42 -28.93 30.20
CA PRO A 44 25.97 -28.54 31.53
C PRO A 44 27.15 -28.19 32.46
N VAL A 45 26.99 -27.10 33.19
CA VAL A 45 27.91 -26.71 34.27
C VAL A 45 27.42 -27.32 35.58
N PHE A 46 28.29 -28.00 36.30
CA PHE A 46 27.98 -28.59 37.60
C PHE A 46 28.67 -27.80 38.71
N ASP A 47 28.06 -27.79 39.89
CA ASP A 47 28.68 -27.21 41.12
C ASP A 47 29.67 -28.17 41.78
N ALA A 48 30.17 -27.78 42.96
CA ALA A 48 31.15 -28.57 43.72
C ALA A 48 30.58 -29.89 44.27
N ASP A 49 29.25 -29.98 44.38
CA ASP A 49 28.51 -31.15 44.87
C ASP A 49 28.03 -32.05 43.73
N GLY A 50 28.34 -31.69 42.49
CA GLY A 50 27.98 -32.47 41.29
C GLY A 50 26.55 -32.21 40.79
N GLU A 51 25.87 -31.21 41.32
CA GLU A 51 24.52 -30.84 40.86
C GLU A 51 24.58 -29.82 39.72
N PRO A 52 23.65 -29.88 38.75
CA PRO A 52 23.65 -28.95 37.65
C PRO A 52 23.31 -27.54 38.12
N VAL A 53 24.18 -26.58 37.83
CA VAL A 53 23.94 -25.17 38.11
C VAL A 53 22.76 -24.67 37.31
N LYS A 54 21.77 -24.07 37.98
CA LYS A 54 20.59 -23.46 37.34
C LYS A 54 20.79 -21.96 37.21
N GLU A 55 20.34 -21.44 36.07
CA GLU A 55 20.27 -20.01 35.84
C GLU A 55 18.82 -19.61 35.45
N LYS A 56 18.44 -18.40 35.85
CA LYS A 56 17.16 -17.84 35.44
C LYS A 56 17.32 -17.11 34.11
N VAL A 57 16.59 -17.54 33.13
CA VAL A 57 16.59 -16.94 31.79
C VAL A 57 15.22 -16.38 31.49
N GLU A 58 15.19 -15.15 31.01
CA GLU A 58 13.94 -14.51 30.54
C GLU A 58 13.54 -15.07 29.17
N VAL A 59 12.43 -15.75 29.12
CA VAL A 59 11.89 -16.34 27.89
C VAL A 59 10.62 -15.61 27.49
N THR A 60 10.56 -15.17 26.25
CA THR A 60 9.36 -14.55 25.69
C THR A 60 8.41 -15.62 25.17
N ILE A 61 7.24 -15.73 25.78
CA ILE A 61 6.17 -16.61 25.34
C ILE A 61 5.29 -15.87 24.34
N ARG A 62 5.10 -16.47 23.17
CA ARG A 62 4.17 -15.98 22.17
C ARG A 62 2.74 -16.30 22.60
N ALA A 63 1.96 -15.26 22.80
CA ALA A 63 0.54 -15.38 23.16
C ALA A 63 -0.30 -14.43 22.33
N PHE A 64 -1.59 -14.67 22.34
CA PHE A 64 -2.58 -13.82 21.66
C PHE A 64 -3.67 -13.46 22.67
N LYS A 65 -4.23 -12.28 22.50
CA LYS A 65 -5.40 -11.84 23.26
C LYS A 65 -6.47 -11.29 22.33
N VAL A 66 -7.72 -11.42 22.73
CA VAL A 66 -8.84 -10.77 22.04
C VAL A 66 -8.80 -9.29 22.37
N VAL A 67 -8.75 -8.46 21.33
CA VAL A 67 -8.87 -7.01 21.44
C VAL A 67 -10.01 -6.51 20.59
N LYS A 68 -10.55 -5.34 20.93
CA LYS A 68 -11.59 -4.66 20.16
C LYS A 68 -10.97 -3.60 19.27
N THR A 69 -11.36 -3.63 18.00
CA THR A 69 -11.05 -2.60 17.02
C THR A 69 -12.33 -2.00 16.48
N PHE A 70 -12.25 -0.79 15.98
CA PHE A 70 -13.38 -0.02 15.47
C PHE A 70 -13.06 0.48 14.08
N ASP A 71 -14.06 0.52 13.22
CA ASP A 71 -13.97 1.08 11.89
C ASP A 71 -14.01 2.62 11.93
N LEU A 72 -13.59 3.26 10.84
CA LEU A 72 -13.64 4.71 10.69
C LEU A 72 -15.07 5.25 10.80
N SER A 73 -16.05 4.54 10.23
CA SER A 73 -17.47 4.91 10.27
C SER A 73 -18.04 4.95 11.70
N GLN A 74 -17.41 4.20 12.62
CA GLN A 74 -17.77 4.15 14.04
C GLN A 74 -17.10 5.25 14.87
N THR A 75 -16.41 6.20 14.23
CA THR A 75 -15.65 7.25 14.92
C THR A 75 -16.02 8.63 14.42
N ASP A 76 -15.91 9.61 15.34
CA ASP A 76 -15.99 11.05 15.04
C ASP A 76 -14.69 11.75 15.41
N GLY A 77 -14.47 12.94 14.87
CA GLY A 77 -13.32 13.80 15.20
C GLY A 77 -12.55 14.24 13.97
N LYS A 78 -11.25 14.46 14.13
CA LYS A 78 -10.39 14.99 13.07
C LYS A 78 -10.46 14.13 11.80
N GLU A 79 -10.57 14.77 10.65
CA GLU A 79 -10.46 14.08 9.37
C GLU A 79 -9.08 13.42 9.26
N LEU A 80 -9.09 12.19 8.76
CA LEU A 80 -7.83 11.49 8.49
C LEU A 80 -7.19 12.09 7.25
N PRO A 81 -5.85 12.21 7.21
CA PRO A 81 -5.18 12.53 5.96
C PRO A 81 -5.55 11.45 4.96
N THR A 82 -6.12 11.87 3.86
CA THR A 82 -6.44 10.99 2.74
C THR A 82 -5.13 10.55 2.11
N ILE A 83 -4.73 9.30 2.33
CA ILE A 83 -3.64 8.67 1.60
C ILE A 83 -4.25 8.07 0.32
N GLY A 84 -4.73 8.93 -0.51
CA GLY A 84 -5.16 8.62 -1.86
C GLY A 84 -4.77 9.78 -2.75
N PRO A 85 -4.50 9.58 -4.01
CA PRO A 85 -4.39 10.71 -4.91
C PRO A 85 -5.71 11.45 -4.83
N SER A 86 -5.68 12.67 -4.26
CA SER A 86 -6.78 13.60 -4.45
C SER A 86 -7.00 13.69 -5.95
N GLU A 87 -8.25 13.58 -6.36
CA GLU A 87 -8.58 13.79 -7.76
C GLU A 87 -7.98 15.12 -8.21
N LEU A 88 -7.09 15.06 -9.21
CA LEU A 88 -6.51 16.27 -9.75
C LEU A 88 -7.63 17.03 -10.45
N VAL A 89 -7.93 18.22 -9.96
CA VAL A 89 -8.97 19.09 -10.49
C VAL A 89 -8.29 20.24 -11.19
N GLY A 90 -8.52 20.41 -12.49
CA GLY A 90 -7.96 21.52 -13.23
C GLY A 90 -8.19 21.40 -14.72
N ASN A 91 -8.06 22.53 -15.39
CA ASN A 91 -8.08 22.63 -16.85
C ASN A 91 -6.65 22.87 -17.36
N ILE A 92 -6.36 22.33 -18.51
CA ILE A 92 -5.04 22.45 -19.16
C ILE A 92 -5.18 23.36 -20.39
N GLU A 93 -4.39 24.41 -20.46
CA GLU A 93 -4.34 25.23 -21.66
C GLU A 93 -3.90 24.38 -22.88
N GLY A 94 -4.72 24.36 -23.91
CA GLY A 94 -4.46 23.54 -25.09
C GLY A 94 -4.73 22.04 -24.92
N TYR A 95 -5.52 21.64 -23.89
CA TYR A 95 -5.89 20.25 -23.60
C TYR A 95 -6.25 19.41 -24.85
N PRO A 96 -7.14 19.86 -25.77
CA PRO A 96 -7.50 19.02 -26.92
C PRO A 96 -6.32 18.67 -27.80
N LYS A 97 -5.38 19.62 -28.00
CA LYS A 97 -4.17 19.38 -28.80
C LYS A 97 -3.21 18.43 -28.11
N LEU A 98 -3.03 18.59 -26.78
CA LEU A 98 -2.17 17.71 -25.98
C LEU A 98 -2.74 16.29 -25.96
N LEU A 99 -4.05 16.14 -25.73
CA LEU A 99 -4.71 14.84 -25.72
C LEU A 99 -4.58 14.15 -27.07
N GLN A 100 -4.84 14.87 -28.17
CA GLN A 100 -4.68 14.35 -29.53
C GLN A 100 -3.22 13.89 -29.78
N ALA A 101 -2.25 14.71 -29.41
CA ALA A 101 -0.85 14.35 -29.57
C ALA A 101 -0.47 13.08 -28.79
N LEU A 102 -0.95 12.94 -27.53
CA LEU A 102 -0.73 11.74 -26.75
C LEU A 102 -1.40 10.50 -27.37
N GLN A 103 -2.60 10.62 -27.91
CA GLN A 103 -3.25 9.54 -28.63
C GLN A 103 -2.49 9.14 -29.90
N GLU A 104 -1.96 10.12 -30.66
CA GLU A 104 -1.18 9.86 -31.88
C GLU A 104 0.17 9.18 -31.60
N ILE A 105 0.85 9.53 -30.50
CA ILE A 105 2.13 8.91 -30.12
C ILE A 105 1.95 7.60 -29.34
N SER A 106 0.73 7.30 -28.91
CA SER A 106 0.47 6.04 -28.21
C SER A 106 0.72 4.86 -29.15
N PRO A 107 1.52 3.86 -28.74
CA PRO A 107 1.79 2.69 -29.57
C PRO A 107 0.60 1.74 -29.68
N VAL A 108 -0.46 1.97 -28.91
CA VAL A 108 -1.68 1.17 -28.88
C VAL A 108 -2.92 2.08 -28.89
N PRO A 109 -4.09 1.58 -29.36
CA PRO A 109 -5.31 2.35 -29.32
C PRO A 109 -5.68 2.85 -27.93
N VAL A 110 -6.19 4.06 -27.83
CA VAL A 110 -6.70 4.69 -26.60
C VAL A 110 -8.21 4.89 -26.75
N SER A 111 -8.98 4.35 -25.81
CA SER A 111 -10.44 4.57 -25.73
C SER A 111 -10.83 5.22 -24.40
N PHE A 112 -11.97 5.95 -24.42
CA PHE A 112 -12.58 6.54 -23.24
C PHE A 112 -13.89 5.81 -22.99
N GLU A 113 -14.01 5.22 -21.81
CA GLU A 113 -15.15 4.36 -21.47
C GLU A 113 -15.56 4.62 -20.01
N LEU A 114 -16.82 4.33 -19.67
CA LEU A 114 -17.23 4.27 -18.27
C LEU A 114 -16.70 2.98 -17.66
N ILE A 115 -15.84 3.11 -16.66
CA ILE A 115 -15.20 1.98 -15.97
C ILE A 115 -15.94 1.74 -14.65
N ASP A 116 -16.38 0.52 -14.40
CA ASP A 116 -17.00 0.15 -13.13
C ASP A 116 -15.96 0.11 -12.01
N GLY A 117 -16.28 0.71 -10.86
CA GLY A 117 -15.42 0.75 -9.68
C GLY A 117 -14.54 1.99 -9.61
N ASP A 118 -13.38 1.88 -8.89
CA ASP A 118 -12.51 3.02 -8.57
C ASP A 118 -11.35 3.21 -9.55
N ALA A 119 -11.23 2.34 -10.54
CA ALA A 119 -10.16 2.42 -11.54
C ALA A 119 -10.37 3.61 -12.47
N LYS A 120 -9.31 4.39 -12.69
CA LYS A 120 -9.33 5.57 -13.56
C LYS A 120 -8.85 5.27 -14.98
N GLY A 121 -8.18 4.13 -15.15
CA GLY A 121 -7.71 3.62 -16.42
C GLY A 121 -7.07 2.25 -16.24
N PHE A 122 -6.79 1.60 -17.34
CA PHE A 122 -5.98 0.38 -17.38
C PHE A 122 -5.41 0.12 -18.77
N TYR A 123 -4.25 -0.50 -18.82
CA TYR A 123 -3.71 -1.10 -20.03
C TYR A 123 -4.15 -2.57 -20.14
N HIS A 124 -4.91 -2.90 -21.19
CA HIS A 124 -5.37 -4.25 -21.44
C HIS A 124 -4.33 -5.05 -22.22
N LEU A 125 -3.71 -6.03 -21.53
CA LEU A 125 -2.59 -6.78 -22.06
C LEU A 125 -2.95 -7.66 -23.27
N GLU A 126 -4.15 -8.21 -23.30
CA GLU A 126 -4.60 -9.12 -24.38
C GLU A 126 -5.02 -8.32 -25.61
N ASP A 127 -5.86 -7.32 -25.44
CA ASP A 127 -6.39 -6.50 -26.54
C ASP A 127 -5.40 -5.43 -27.01
N LYS A 128 -4.29 -5.24 -26.27
CA LYS A 128 -3.28 -4.21 -26.54
C LYS A 128 -3.92 -2.83 -26.74
N LYS A 129 -4.73 -2.41 -25.79
CA LYS A 129 -5.38 -1.10 -25.78
C LYS A 129 -5.31 -0.45 -24.41
N ILE A 130 -5.33 0.86 -24.39
CA ILE A 130 -5.47 1.66 -23.17
C ILE A 130 -6.91 2.12 -23.06
N VAL A 131 -7.51 1.92 -21.89
CA VAL A 131 -8.84 2.42 -21.54
C VAL A 131 -8.70 3.45 -20.45
N VAL A 132 -9.29 4.63 -20.62
CA VAL A 132 -9.29 5.73 -19.67
C VAL A 132 -10.73 6.03 -19.27
N GLN A 133 -10.99 6.25 -17.99
CA GLN A 133 -12.29 6.61 -17.47
C GLN A 133 -12.78 7.90 -18.13
N ASP A 134 -13.98 7.87 -18.71
CA ASP A 134 -14.61 9.06 -19.26
C ASP A 134 -15.16 9.99 -18.17
N GLY A 135 -15.21 11.29 -18.45
CA GLY A 135 -15.78 12.30 -17.56
C GLY A 135 -14.87 12.79 -16.43
N MET A 136 -13.60 12.41 -16.40
CA MET A 136 -12.62 12.97 -15.47
C MET A 136 -12.21 14.40 -15.83
N SER A 137 -11.57 15.12 -14.89
CA SER A 137 -10.93 16.41 -15.18
C SER A 137 -9.82 16.26 -16.22
N GLU A 138 -9.50 17.34 -16.94
CA GLU A 138 -8.46 17.33 -17.97
C GLU A 138 -7.09 16.89 -17.41
N VAL A 139 -6.72 17.40 -16.23
CA VAL A 139 -5.46 17.04 -15.55
C VAL A 139 -5.45 15.56 -15.18
N GLN A 140 -6.53 15.05 -14.61
CA GLN A 140 -6.62 13.64 -14.24
C GLN A 140 -6.58 12.72 -15.48
N THR A 141 -7.24 13.12 -16.55
CA THR A 141 -7.25 12.38 -17.84
C THR A 141 -5.85 12.25 -18.41
N ILE A 142 -5.10 13.35 -18.51
CA ILE A 142 -3.73 13.33 -19.01
C ILE A 142 -2.81 12.50 -18.13
N LYS A 143 -2.90 12.68 -16.79
CA LYS A 143 -2.09 11.90 -15.85
C LYS A 143 -2.37 10.41 -15.98
N THR A 144 -3.64 10.01 -16.03
CA THR A 144 -4.02 8.60 -16.19
C THR A 144 -3.53 8.04 -17.52
N LEU A 145 -3.72 8.76 -18.62
CA LEU A 145 -3.24 8.32 -19.93
C LEU A 145 -1.73 8.09 -19.93
N LEU A 146 -0.94 9.02 -19.38
CA LEU A 146 0.50 8.88 -19.27
C LEU A 146 0.92 7.69 -18.41
N HIS A 147 0.19 7.43 -17.32
CA HIS A 147 0.41 6.28 -16.45
C HIS A 147 0.20 4.95 -17.20
N GLU A 148 -0.90 4.82 -17.93
CA GLU A 148 -1.19 3.62 -18.71
C GLU A 148 -0.23 3.44 -19.91
N MET A 149 0.19 4.53 -20.54
CA MET A 149 1.24 4.50 -21.58
C MET A 149 2.58 4.04 -21.00
N ALA A 150 2.90 4.42 -19.74
CA ALA A 150 4.09 3.92 -19.07
C ALA A 150 4.01 2.42 -18.79
N HIS A 151 2.85 1.92 -18.33
CA HIS A 151 2.63 0.48 -18.18
C HIS A 151 2.79 -0.26 -19.50
N GLN A 152 2.23 0.24 -20.58
CA GLN A 152 2.39 -0.36 -21.91
C GLN A 152 3.87 -0.40 -22.33
N LYS A 153 4.59 0.68 -22.12
CA LYS A 153 5.96 0.83 -22.63
C LYS A 153 6.99 0.08 -21.79
N LEU A 154 6.83 0.05 -20.47
CA LEU A 154 7.82 -0.50 -19.54
C LEU A 154 7.48 -1.90 -19.04
N HIS A 155 6.18 -2.27 -19.03
CA HIS A 155 5.72 -3.48 -18.34
C HIS A 155 5.01 -4.48 -19.24
N ASP A 156 4.84 -4.17 -20.51
CA ASP A 156 4.35 -5.14 -21.47
C ASP A 156 5.47 -6.16 -21.76
N LYS A 157 5.21 -7.42 -21.46
CA LYS A 157 6.17 -8.53 -21.59
C LYS A 157 6.61 -8.78 -23.04
N ASP A 158 5.79 -8.38 -23.99
CA ASP A 158 6.12 -8.51 -25.41
C ASP A 158 7.17 -7.46 -25.84
N ASN A 159 7.19 -6.32 -25.15
CA ASN A 159 8.14 -5.23 -25.39
C ASN A 159 9.37 -5.32 -24.48
N VAL A 160 9.17 -5.71 -23.22
CA VAL A 160 10.20 -5.78 -22.17
C VAL A 160 10.09 -7.10 -21.44
N PRO A 161 10.75 -8.17 -21.92
CA PRO A 161 10.69 -9.50 -21.31
C PRO A 161 11.09 -9.51 -19.82
N GLU A 162 12.02 -8.65 -19.40
CA GLU A 162 12.51 -8.51 -18.04
C GLU A 162 11.44 -7.93 -17.09
N ALA A 163 10.41 -7.29 -17.62
CA ALA A 163 9.31 -6.74 -16.81
C ALA A 163 8.54 -7.81 -16.00
N LYS A 164 8.68 -9.09 -16.33
CA LYS A 164 8.10 -10.17 -15.55
C LYS A 164 8.69 -10.30 -14.13
N ASP A 165 9.93 -9.87 -13.96
CA ASP A 165 10.67 -10.00 -12.70
C ASP A 165 10.41 -8.80 -11.76
N ILE A 166 9.73 -7.75 -12.26
CA ILE A 166 9.35 -6.58 -11.46
C ILE A 166 8.06 -6.87 -10.70
N SER A 167 8.06 -6.61 -9.40
CA SER A 167 6.86 -6.74 -8.57
C SER A 167 5.75 -5.78 -9.04
N ARG A 168 4.49 -6.12 -8.72
CA ARG A 168 3.36 -5.22 -9.05
C ARG A 168 3.57 -3.82 -8.49
N ASN A 169 3.96 -3.70 -7.22
CA ASN A 169 4.24 -2.40 -6.61
C ASN A 169 5.40 -1.66 -7.30
N GLY A 170 6.42 -2.38 -7.75
CA GLY A 170 7.51 -1.78 -8.54
C GLY A 170 7.01 -1.16 -9.84
N LYS A 171 6.16 -1.87 -10.56
CA LYS A 171 5.54 -1.38 -11.80
C LYS A 171 4.69 -0.13 -11.57
N GLU A 172 3.91 -0.10 -10.50
CA GLU A 172 3.11 1.08 -10.14
C GLU A 172 4.00 2.29 -9.83
N VAL A 173 5.08 2.09 -9.08
CA VAL A 173 6.03 3.17 -8.76
C VAL A 173 6.71 3.71 -10.02
N GLU A 174 7.11 2.85 -10.94
CA GLU A 174 7.71 3.26 -12.21
C GLU A 174 6.72 4.04 -13.08
N ALA A 175 5.50 3.52 -13.27
CA ALA A 175 4.47 4.19 -14.07
C ALA A 175 4.07 5.55 -13.48
N GLU A 176 3.86 5.63 -12.16
CA GLU A 176 3.54 6.88 -11.48
C GLU A 176 4.69 7.89 -11.59
N SER A 177 5.94 7.43 -11.47
CA SER A 177 7.11 8.29 -11.61
C SER A 177 7.22 8.90 -13.01
N VAL A 178 6.97 8.12 -14.06
CA VAL A 178 6.96 8.61 -15.44
C VAL A 178 5.84 9.64 -15.63
N ALA A 179 4.62 9.31 -15.22
CA ALA A 179 3.48 10.22 -15.31
C ALA A 179 3.76 11.55 -14.58
N TYR A 180 4.30 11.46 -13.36
CA TYR A 180 4.67 12.64 -12.55
C TYR A 180 5.70 13.52 -13.27
N VAL A 181 6.81 12.94 -13.73
CA VAL A 181 7.90 13.72 -14.39
C VAL A 181 7.39 14.40 -15.66
N VAL A 182 6.60 13.69 -16.47
CA VAL A 182 6.04 14.26 -17.70
C VAL A 182 5.05 15.37 -17.38
N CYS A 183 4.13 15.16 -16.42
CA CYS A 183 3.19 16.20 -15.98
C CYS A 183 3.94 17.44 -15.48
N GLN A 184 4.97 17.28 -14.64
CA GLN A 184 5.79 18.38 -14.15
C GLN A 184 6.49 19.14 -15.29
N HIS A 185 7.02 18.42 -16.28
CA HIS A 185 7.69 19.04 -17.42
C HIS A 185 6.75 19.97 -18.23
N TYR A 186 5.47 19.59 -18.35
CA TYR A 186 4.46 20.37 -19.05
C TYR A 186 3.66 21.32 -18.15
N GLY A 187 4.01 21.44 -16.85
CA GLY A 187 3.32 22.30 -15.90
C GLY A 187 1.91 21.84 -15.57
N ILE A 188 1.64 20.55 -15.68
CA ILE A 188 0.36 19.90 -15.36
C ILE A 188 0.43 19.44 -13.91
N ASN A 189 -0.25 20.17 -12.98
CA ASN A 189 -0.21 19.92 -11.54
C ASN A 189 -1.61 19.82 -10.96
#